data_5ddfd7c6ffc731f235eba13455f6dd0d
#
_entry.id   5ddfd7c6ffc731f235eba13455f6dd0d
#
_cell.length_a   1.000
_cell.length_b   1.000
_cell.length_c   1.000
_cell.angle_alpha   90.00
_cell.angle_beta   90.00
_cell.angle_gamma   90.00
#
_symmetry.space_group_name_H-M   'P 1'
#
loop_
_entity.id
_entity.type
_entity.pdbx_description
1 polymer ?
#
loop_
_entity_poly.entity_id
_entity_poly.type
_entity_poly.pdbx_seq_one_letter_code
_entity_poly.pdbx_strand_id
1 'polypeptide(L)'
;MKIRTFFAVLLCKLARGLLRLLRRGGTAFPGRVALKVYPQVLGVLSRGVRVILVTGTNGKTTSSRMIEQAFADAGLNYFANRSGANLISGITAEFAMHSTLTGRPKCQFAVIECDEAASKTVLKHLKPEVIVATNVFRDQLDRYGEITHTLNNIIEGIRHTPESVLCINADCSLIASIPEHVPNPVVRFGVNVPLGGDDLTEISDAPHCIHCKTEYVYDYRTYGHLGAFRCPKCGYHREAPQVAVTAVQNLGVDTSDVTMSIGGREYAVHINLPAAYNIYNAVGSAAALSAFGFTPEAIVHALGAFGCGFGRMEKFDLRGTPGRMMLVKNPAGCNQTMRYLAGLNEDATFVVCLNDRDADGTDISWIWDADFERLAAMGEHLRHVYVSGVRADDMRLRLKYAGVDEARIEVFYDYDPLIDAMCASEYPVFIMPTYTAMLDLRGRLQKQLGGKEFWE
;
A
#
# COMPACT_ATOMS: atom_id res chain seq x y z
N MET A 1 -8.25 31.35 18.69
CA MET A 1 -7.79 30.46 17.61
C MET A 1 -6.29 30.57 17.36
N LYS A 2 -5.74 31.74 16.98
CA LYS A 2 -4.30 31.91 16.66
C LYS A 2 -3.33 31.47 17.78
N ILE A 3 -3.61 31.79 19.05
CA ILE A 3 -2.76 31.45 20.20
C ILE A 3 -2.70 29.93 20.42
N ARG A 4 -3.83 29.23 20.37
CA ARG A 4 -3.86 27.76 20.52
C ARG A 4 -3.11 27.06 19.39
N THR A 5 -3.25 27.55 18.15
CA THR A 5 -2.47 27.04 17.01
C THR A 5 -0.98 27.21 17.23
N PHE A 6 -0.56 28.38 17.71
CA PHE A 6 0.85 28.66 18.00
C PHE A 6 1.43 27.65 18.99
N PHE A 7 0.77 27.45 20.14
CA PHE A 7 1.25 26.50 21.14
C PHE A 7 1.21 25.04 20.65
N ALA A 8 0.16 24.64 19.91
CA ALA A 8 0.07 23.30 19.35
C ALA A 8 1.22 23.02 18.38
N VAL A 9 1.52 23.94 17.48
CA VAL A 9 2.63 23.80 16.52
C VAL A 9 3.99 23.85 17.20
N LEU A 10 4.18 24.78 18.16
CA LEU A 10 5.43 24.91 18.92
C LEU A 10 5.75 23.61 19.66
N LEU A 11 4.80 23.11 20.45
CA LEU A 11 4.98 21.89 21.24
C LEU A 11 5.15 20.65 20.35
N CYS A 12 4.47 20.58 19.22
CA CYS A 12 4.68 19.54 18.22
C CYS A 12 6.13 19.54 17.70
N LYS A 13 6.64 20.71 17.31
CA LYS A 13 8.02 20.87 16.81
C LYS A 13 9.08 20.57 17.89
N LEU A 14 8.85 21.02 19.12
CA LEU A 14 9.73 20.70 20.25
C LEU A 14 9.74 19.20 20.55
N ALA A 15 8.57 18.56 20.59
CA ALA A 15 8.47 17.11 20.78
C ALA A 15 9.21 16.33 19.68
N ARG A 16 9.09 16.75 18.41
CA ARG A 16 9.84 16.14 17.29
C ARG A 16 11.35 16.35 17.43
N GLY A 17 11.79 17.56 17.82
CA GLY A 17 13.19 17.86 18.08
C GLY A 17 13.78 17.01 19.20
N LEU A 18 13.06 16.85 20.30
CA LEU A 18 13.47 16.01 21.43
C LEU A 18 13.60 14.52 21.02
N LEU A 19 12.63 13.98 20.29
CA LEU A 19 12.71 12.59 19.80
C LEU A 19 13.91 12.37 18.89
N ARG A 20 14.21 13.32 17.99
CA ARG A 20 15.42 13.27 17.15
C ARG A 20 16.69 13.29 17.97
N LEU A 21 16.79 14.16 18.99
CA LEU A 21 17.94 14.21 19.89
C LEU A 21 18.15 12.90 20.64
N LEU A 22 17.05 12.24 21.05
CA LEU A 22 17.06 10.94 21.71
C LEU A 22 17.24 9.75 20.75
N ARG A 23 17.46 10.00 19.45
CA ARG A 23 17.53 8.98 18.39
C ARG A 23 16.35 8.00 18.40
N ARG A 24 15.18 8.44 18.87
CA ARG A 24 13.94 7.65 18.84
C ARG A 24 13.11 8.01 17.63
N GLY A 25 12.79 7.02 16.80
CA GLY A 25 11.75 7.14 15.80
C GLY A 25 10.40 7.37 16.50
N GLY A 26 9.56 8.23 15.96
CA GLY A 26 8.23 8.49 16.53
C GLY A 26 7.55 9.64 15.83
N THR A 27 6.82 9.31 14.75
CA THR A 27 6.12 10.30 13.93
C THR A 27 4.76 10.68 14.53
N ALA A 28 4.12 9.77 15.26
CA ALA A 28 2.79 9.97 15.83
C ALA A 28 2.76 10.79 17.14
N PHE A 29 3.78 10.67 18.01
CA PHE A 29 3.79 11.32 19.33
C PHE A 29 3.73 12.86 19.23
N PRO A 30 4.52 13.55 18.38
CA PRO A 30 4.43 15.01 18.24
C PRO A 30 3.02 15.49 17.88
N GLY A 31 2.35 14.78 16.97
CA GLY A 31 0.99 15.12 16.59
C GLY A 31 -0.05 14.85 17.69
N ARG A 32 0.14 13.81 18.52
CA ARG A 32 -0.72 13.61 19.71
C ARG A 32 -0.60 14.79 20.67
N VAL A 33 0.61 15.33 20.87
CA VAL A 33 0.83 16.53 21.68
C VAL A 33 0.08 17.72 21.10
N ALA A 34 0.19 17.97 19.78
CA ALA A 34 -0.52 19.05 19.11
C ALA A 34 -2.06 18.93 19.25
N LEU A 35 -2.60 17.73 19.04
CA LEU A 35 -4.02 17.44 19.13
C LEU A 35 -4.56 17.58 20.58
N LYS A 36 -3.76 17.25 21.60
CA LYS A 36 -4.12 17.50 23.00
C LYS A 36 -4.27 18.98 23.31
N VAL A 37 -3.41 19.82 22.74
CA VAL A 37 -3.45 21.28 22.92
C VAL A 37 -4.59 21.91 22.13
N TYR A 38 -4.77 21.45 20.89
CA TYR A 38 -5.83 21.96 20.02
C TYR A 38 -6.36 20.83 19.09
N PRO A 39 -7.48 20.16 19.45
CA PRO A 39 -8.04 19.04 18.69
C PRO A 39 -8.35 19.36 17.22
N GLN A 40 -8.67 20.61 16.89
CA GLN A 40 -9.01 21.05 15.54
C GLN A 40 -7.81 21.61 14.76
N VAL A 41 -6.58 21.44 15.26
CA VAL A 41 -5.38 22.06 14.68
C VAL A 41 -5.14 21.62 13.24
N LEU A 42 -5.40 20.36 12.87
CA LEU A 42 -5.26 19.86 11.51
C LEU A 42 -6.09 20.67 10.52
N GLY A 43 -7.35 20.97 10.84
CA GLY A 43 -8.22 21.79 9.98
C GLY A 43 -7.77 23.25 9.85
N VAL A 44 -6.93 23.74 10.76
CA VAL A 44 -6.31 25.08 10.61
C VAL A 44 -5.06 25.01 9.75
N LEU A 45 -4.23 23.99 9.95
CA LEU A 45 -2.94 23.83 9.26
C LEU A 45 -3.10 23.44 7.78
N SER A 46 -4.20 22.79 7.43
CA SER A 46 -4.49 22.36 6.05
C SER A 46 -5.09 23.45 5.17
N ARG A 47 -5.48 24.59 5.73
CA ARG A 47 -6.08 25.69 4.96
C ARG A 47 -5.12 26.23 3.91
N GLY A 48 -5.56 26.23 2.65
CA GLY A 48 -4.75 26.71 1.52
C GLY A 48 -3.72 25.70 1.01
N VAL A 49 -3.76 24.45 1.49
CA VAL A 49 -2.99 23.33 0.93
C VAL A 49 -3.92 22.49 0.06
N ARG A 50 -3.59 22.29 -1.21
CA ARG A 50 -4.27 21.35 -2.10
C ARG A 50 -3.78 19.94 -1.80
N VAL A 51 -4.68 19.01 -1.51
CA VAL A 51 -4.34 17.68 -0.98
C VAL A 51 -4.91 16.59 -1.88
N ILE A 52 -4.07 15.61 -2.23
CA ILE A 52 -4.52 14.28 -2.66
C ILE A 52 -4.41 13.35 -1.45
N LEU A 53 -5.49 12.67 -1.09
CA LEU A 53 -5.52 11.69 -0.01
C LEU A 53 -5.71 10.29 -0.60
N VAL A 54 -4.87 9.33 -0.17
CA VAL A 54 -4.95 7.93 -0.61
C VAL A 54 -5.33 7.06 0.59
N THR A 55 -6.41 6.27 0.44
CA THR A 55 -6.89 5.31 1.44
C THR A 55 -7.25 3.97 0.80
N GLY A 56 -7.50 2.95 1.63
CA GLY A 56 -7.79 1.57 1.22
C GLY A 56 -6.77 0.59 1.79
N THR A 57 -7.05 -0.71 1.75
CA THR A 57 -6.25 -1.73 2.45
C THR A 57 -4.86 -1.89 1.86
N ASN A 58 -4.76 -2.11 0.55
CA ASN A 58 -3.51 -2.34 -0.15
C ASN A 58 -3.20 -1.22 -1.16
N GLY A 59 -1.91 -1.00 -1.43
CA GLY A 59 -1.45 -0.07 -2.46
C GLY A 59 -1.29 1.39 -2.03
N LYS A 60 -1.74 1.81 -0.84
CA LYS A 60 -1.67 3.20 -0.36
C LYS A 60 -0.31 3.86 -0.55
N THR A 61 0.73 3.26 0.02
CA THR A 61 2.10 3.81 -0.01
C THR A 61 2.66 3.90 -1.42
N THR A 62 2.48 2.85 -2.23
CA THR A 62 2.97 2.83 -3.61
C THR A 62 2.27 3.88 -4.46
N SER A 63 0.93 3.95 -4.39
CA SER A 63 0.15 4.96 -5.11
C SER A 63 0.50 6.39 -4.67
N SER A 64 0.64 6.64 -3.36
CA SER A 64 1.06 7.95 -2.85
C SER A 64 2.42 8.36 -3.40
N ARG A 65 3.39 7.43 -3.46
CA ARG A 65 4.73 7.71 -4.01
C ARG A 65 4.75 7.91 -5.52
N MET A 66 3.91 7.20 -6.28
CA MET A 66 3.72 7.47 -7.71
C MET A 66 3.15 8.89 -7.93
N ILE A 67 2.22 9.33 -7.10
CA ILE A 67 1.68 10.69 -7.12
C ILE A 67 2.74 11.71 -6.72
N GLU A 68 3.55 11.42 -5.69
CA GLU A 68 4.68 12.27 -5.27
C GLU A 68 5.71 12.45 -6.41
N GLN A 69 5.97 11.39 -7.21
CA GLN A 69 6.86 11.46 -8.36
C GLN A 69 6.37 12.52 -9.36
N ALA A 70 5.07 12.51 -9.70
CA ALA A 70 4.51 13.52 -10.61
C ALA A 70 4.62 14.95 -10.04
N PHE A 71 4.46 15.10 -8.72
CA PHE A 71 4.62 16.40 -8.07
C PHE A 71 6.07 16.88 -8.11
N ALA A 72 7.02 15.96 -7.91
CA ALA A 72 8.44 16.24 -7.98
C ALA A 72 8.87 16.62 -9.42
N ASP A 73 8.43 15.86 -10.43
CA ASP A 73 8.72 16.10 -11.84
C ASP A 73 8.17 17.46 -12.31
N ALA A 74 7.02 17.87 -11.77
CA ALA A 74 6.41 19.17 -12.03
C ALA A 74 7.04 20.31 -11.20
N GLY A 75 8.04 20.05 -10.36
CA GLY A 75 8.68 21.04 -9.51
C GLY A 75 7.76 21.67 -8.45
N LEU A 76 6.70 20.99 -8.05
CA LEU A 76 5.75 21.50 -7.09
C LEU A 76 6.32 21.51 -5.67
N ASN A 77 5.99 22.54 -4.90
CA ASN A 77 6.34 22.63 -3.47
C ASN A 77 5.33 21.84 -2.64
N TYR A 78 5.63 20.57 -2.36
CA TYR A 78 4.76 19.64 -1.66
C TYR A 78 5.43 18.97 -0.45
N PHE A 79 4.62 18.29 0.35
CA PHE A 79 5.06 17.34 1.38
C PHE A 79 4.15 16.10 1.41
N ALA A 80 4.64 15.04 2.09
CA ALA A 80 3.90 13.80 2.27
C ALA A 80 4.22 13.18 3.65
N ASN A 81 3.32 12.35 4.17
CA ASN A 81 3.53 11.60 5.41
C ASN A 81 4.24 10.25 5.16
N ARG A 82 5.51 10.32 4.74
CA ARG A 82 6.28 9.16 4.23
C ARG A 82 6.51 8.01 5.21
N SER A 83 6.45 8.23 6.50
CA SER A 83 6.91 7.28 7.51
C SER A 83 5.85 6.32 8.04
N GLY A 84 4.83 5.97 7.26
CA GLY A 84 3.70 5.14 7.72
C GLY A 84 2.84 5.81 8.80
N ALA A 85 3.00 7.11 9.00
CA ALA A 85 2.23 7.91 9.96
C ALA A 85 0.86 8.30 9.38
N ASN A 86 0.06 7.29 9.04
CA ASN A 86 -1.22 7.39 8.35
C ASN A 86 -2.44 7.60 9.27
N LEU A 87 -2.22 7.72 10.58
CA LEU A 87 -3.24 8.08 11.55
C LEU A 87 -3.31 9.60 11.74
N ILE A 88 -4.41 10.11 12.30
CA ILE A 88 -4.62 11.56 12.52
C ILE A 88 -3.44 12.24 13.21
N SER A 89 -2.80 11.57 14.17
CA SER A 89 -1.64 12.14 14.89
C SER A 89 -0.42 12.30 13.98
N GLY A 90 -0.12 11.30 13.15
CA GLY A 90 1.00 11.38 12.20
C GLY A 90 0.76 12.44 11.14
N ILE A 91 -0.42 12.46 10.53
CA ILE A 91 -0.83 13.45 9.55
C ILE A 91 -0.73 14.86 10.16
N THR A 92 -1.27 15.06 11.38
CA THR A 92 -1.19 16.36 12.07
C THR A 92 0.26 16.79 12.32
N ALA A 93 1.13 15.86 12.67
CA ALA A 93 2.55 16.15 12.86
C ALA A 93 3.21 16.66 11.58
N GLU A 94 2.94 16.01 10.44
CA GLU A 94 3.51 16.43 9.15
C GLU A 94 2.99 17.82 8.73
N PHE A 95 1.70 18.09 8.86
CA PHE A 95 1.17 19.44 8.63
C PHE A 95 1.80 20.50 9.55
N ALA A 96 2.05 20.17 10.83
CA ALA A 96 2.71 21.07 11.76
C ALA A 96 4.18 21.33 11.40
N MET A 97 4.92 20.31 10.93
CA MET A 97 6.30 20.48 10.46
C MET A 97 6.37 21.39 9.23
N HIS A 98 5.44 21.26 8.31
CA HIS A 98 5.34 22.04 7.08
C HIS A 98 4.52 23.34 7.22
N SER A 99 4.39 23.85 8.45
CA SER A 99 3.77 25.15 8.75
C SER A 99 4.71 26.09 9.52
N THR A 100 4.40 27.38 9.49
CA THR A 100 4.94 28.38 10.43
C THR A 100 4.34 28.15 11.82
N LEU A 101 4.92 28.78 12.86
CA LEU A 101 4.36 28.73 14.23
C LEU A 101 2.95 29.36 14.29
N THR A 102 2.62 30.25 13.38
CA THR A 102 1.29 30.85 13.29
C THR A 102 0.28 29.99 12.52
N GLY A 103 0.70 28.81 12.03
CA GLY A 103 -0.16 27.87 11.29
C GLY A 103 -0.30 28.16 9.80
N ARG A 104 0.51 29.05 9.22
CA ARG A 104 0.53 29.28 7.77
C ARG A 104 1.29 28.12 7.09
N PRO A 105 0.76 27.51 6.03
CA PRO A 105 1.46 26.46 5.31
C PRO A 105 2.75 26.99 4.65
N LYS A 106 3.78 26.15 4.58
CA LYS A 106 5.03 26.40 3.86
C LYS A 106 5.03 25.74 2.48
N CYS A 107 4.13 24.77 2.25
CA CYS A 107 3.94 24.07 0.99
C CYS A 107 2.53 24.31 0.50
N GLN A 108 2.37 24.34 -0.83
CA GLN A 108 1.06 24.54 -1.48
C GLN A 108 0.32 23.23 -1.70
N PHE A 109 1.04 22.11 -1.70
CA PHE A 109 0.51 20.80 -2.03
C PHE A 109 0.88 19.77 -0.97
N ALA A 110 0.05 18.72 -0.84
CA ALA A 110 0.38 17.56 -0.02
C ALA A 110 -0.19 16.28 -0.61
N VAL A 111 0.57 15.18 -0.46
CA VAL A 111 0.10 13.81 -0.73
C VAL A 111 0.00 13.09 0.60
N ILE A 112 -1.20 12.68 0.96
CA ILE A 112 -1.49 12.13 2.30
C ILE A 112 -1.97 10.69 2.19
N GLU A 113 -1.18 9.78 2.73
CA GLU A 113 -1.62 8.41 3.01
C GLU A 113 -2.48 8.41 4.28
N CYS A 114 -3.68 7.84 4.22
CA CYS A 114 -4.61 7.76 5.34
C CYS A 114 -5.06 6.31 5.56
N ASP A 115 -4.97 5.87 6.80
CA ASP A 115 -5.50 4.60 7.25
C ASP A 115 -7.04 4.60 7.13
N GLU A 116 -7.63 3.46 6.79
CA GLU A 116 -9.06 3.30 6.54
C GLU A 116 -9.91 3.66 7.76
N ALA A 117 -9.49 3.18 8.93
CA ALA A 117 -10.20 3.47 10.19
C ALA A 117 -10.00 4.92 10.63
N ALA A 118 -8.85 5.53 10.27
CA ALA A 118 -8.55 6.92 10.58
C ALA A 118 -9.30 7.90 9.67
N SER A 119 -9.75 7.46 8.48
CA SER A 119 -10.39 8.32 7.48
C SER A 119 -11.57 9.10 8.06
N LYS A 120 -12.43 8.46 8.85
CA LYS A 120 -13.59 9.11 9.52
C LYS A 120 -13.20 10.25 10.47
N THR A 121 -12.01 10.22 11.06
CA THR A 121 -11.53 11.26 11.97
C THR A 121 -10.71 12.32 11.26
N VAL A 122 -9.90 11.90 10.29
CA VAL A 122 -9.03 12.79 9.49
C VAL A 122 -9.90 13.70 8.62
N LEU A 123 -10.86 13.15 7.89
CA LEU A 123 -11.69 13.91 6.93
C LEU A 123 -12.71 14.88 7.61
N LYS A 124 -12.93 14.76 8.91
CA LYS A 124 -13.61 15.81 9.69
C LYS A 124 -12.86 17.15 9.63
N HIS A 125 -11.55 17.08 9.57
CA HIS A 125 -10.66 18.25 9.68
C HIS A 125 -9.93 18.56 8.38
N LEU A 126 -9.48 17.54 7.65
CA LEU A 126 -8.80 17.68 6.36
C LEU A 126 -9.84 17.63 5.22
N LYS A 127 -9.71 18.57 4.27
CA LYS A 127 -10.58 18.64 3.09
C LYS A 127 -9.72 18.43 1.83
N PRO A 128 -9.48 17.17 1.42
CA PRO A 128 -8.73 16.90 0.21
C PRO A 128 -9.47 17.39 -1.03
N GLU A 129 -8.73 17.75 -2.06
CA GLU A 129 -9.30 18.00 -3.38
C GLU A 129 -9.67 16.71 -4.08
N VAL A 130 -8.78 15.69 -3.94
CA VAL A 130 -8.98 14.35 -4.50
C VAL A 130 -8.81 13.31 -3.40
N ILE A 131 -9.67 12.31 -3.36
CA ILE A 131 -9.57 11.13 -2.52
C ILE A 131 -9.47 9.90 -3.40
N VAL A 132 -8.43 9.08 -3.22
CA VAL A 132 -8.28 7.80 -3.89
C VAL A 132 -8.66 6.68 -2.94
N ALA A 133 -9.63 5.86 -3.33
CA ALA A 133 -9.99 4.63 -2.63
C ALA A 133 -9.51 3.43 -3.46
N THR A 134 -8.44 2.77 -3.01
CA THR A 134 -7.75 1.73 -3.79
C THR A 134 -8.51 0.40 -3.81
N ASN A 135 -8.75 -0.16 -2.65
CA ASN A 135 -9.45 -1.44 -2.46
C ASN A 135 -9.76 -1.65 -0.97
N VAL A 136 -10.65 -2.61 -0.68
CA VAL A 136 -10.89 -3.09 0.68
C VAL A 136 -10.72 -4.61 0.67
N PHE A 137 -9.75 -5.10 1.43
CA PHE A 137 -9.48 -6.50 1.68
C PHE A 137 -9.51 -6.79 3.18
N ARG A 138 -9.58 -8.05 3.55
CA ARG A 138 -9.39 -8.48 4.92
C ARG A 138 -7.94 -8.15 5.33
N ASP A 139 -7.82 -7.37 6.38
CA ASP A 139 -6.55 -7.01 7.01
C ASP A 139 -6.72 -7.20 8.51
N GLN A 140 -5.72 -7.44 9.28
CA GLN A 140 -5.65 -7.55 10.72
C GLN A 140 -7.02 -7.47 11.44
N LEU A 141 -7.73 -8.61 11.54
CA LEU A 141 -9.10 -8.68 12.08
C LEU A 141 -9.20 -8.12 13.52
N ASP A 142 -8.13 -8.24 14.29
CA ASP A 142 -7.99 -7.68 15.64
C ASP A 142 -8.03 -6.14 15.68
N ARG A 143 -7.64 -5.46 14.58
CA ARG A 143 -7.63 -3.98 14.50
C ARG A 143 -8.83 -3.39 13.77
N TYR A 144 -9.31 -4.05 12.72
CA TYR A 144 -10.27 -3.46 11.78
C TYR A 144 -11.61 -4.17 11.75
N GLY A 145 -11.72 -5.38 12.35
CA GLY A 145 -12.93 -6.18 12.29
C GLY A 145 -13.28 -6.61 10.87
N GLU A 146 -14.58 -6.76 10.61
CA GLU A 146 -15.06 -7.19 9.30
C GLU A 146 -14.83 -6.13 8.20
N ILE A 147 -14.68 -6.59 6.97
CA ILE A 147 -14.52 -5.79 5.76
C ILE A 147 -15.56 -4.67 5.61
N THR A 148 -16.82 -4.96 5.98
CA THR A 148 -17.91 -3.99 5.96
C THR A 148 -17.71 -2.84 6.93
N HIS A 149 -17.07 -3.09 8.07
CA HIS A 149 -16.72 -2.03 9.03
C HIS A 149 -15.67 -1.08 8.44
N THR A 150 -14.66 -1.62 7.77
CA THR A 150 -13.63 -0.85 7.08
C THR A 150 -14.24 0.05 5.99
N LEU A 151 -15.11 -0.51 5.14
CA LEU A 151 -15.82 0.25 4.13
C LEU A 151 -16.67 1.39 4.75
N ASN A 152 -17.41 1.10 5.81
CA ASN A 152 -18.24 2.09 6.50
C ASN A 152 -17.41 3.25 7.09
N ASN A 153 -16.22 2.97 7.63
CA ASN A 153 -15.30 4.02 8.11
C ASN A 153 -14.85 4.96 6.98
N ILE A 154 -14.57 4.41 5.80
CA ILE A 154 -14.22 5.19 4.61
C ILE A 154 -15.42 6.06 4.18
N ILE A 155 -16.61 5.48 4.04
CA ILE A 155 -17.84 6.20 3.67
C ILE A 155 -18.14 7.32 4.66
N GLU A 156 -18.08 7.03 5.97
CA GLU A 156 -18.30 8.04 7.02
C GLU A 156 -17.30 9.20 6.91
N GLY A 157 -16.04 8.88 6.62
CA GLY A 157 -15.03 9.90 6.38
C GLY A 157 -15.37 10.79 5.17
N ILE A 158 -15.67 10.18 4.02
CA ILE A 158 -15.97 10.88 2.76
C ILE A 158 -17.18 11.81 2.91
N ARG A 159 -18.21 11.43 3.66
CA ARG A 159 -19.38 12.29 3.94
C ARG A 159 -19.03 13.67 4.49
N HIS A 160 -17.87 13.82 5.11
CA HIS A 160 -17.40 15.13 5.59
C HIS A 160 -16.76 16.00 4.50
N THR A 161 -16.58 15.49 3.28
CA THR A 161 -15.86 16.15 2.19
C THR A 161 -16.62 16.06 0.86
N PRO A 162 -17.88 16.55 0.78
CA PRO A 162 -18.76 16.36 -0.38
C PRO A 162 -18.22 16.99 -1.68
N GLU A 163 -17.31 17.96 -1.58
CA GLU A 163 -16.69 18.64 -2.73
C GLU A 163 -15.47 17.90 -3.30
N SER A 164 -14.94 16.90 -2.57
CA SER A 164 -13.78 16.14 -3.01
C SER A 164 -14.13 15.26 -4.21
N VAL A 165 -13.26 15.20 -5.22
CA VAL A 165 -13.37 14.21 -6.30
C VAL A 165 -12.95 12.85 -5.77
N LEU A 166 -13.80 11.83 -5.94
CA LEU A 166 -13.50 10.46 -5.55
C LEU A 166 -12.95 9.68 -6.73
N CYS A 167 -11.68 9.28 -6.66
CA CYS A 167 -11.10 8.29 -7.55
C CYS A 167 -11.30 6.90 -6.93
N ILE A 168 -12.18 6.08 -7.49
CA ILE A 168 -12.56 4.79 -6.93
C ILE A 168 -12.20 3.64 -7.87
N ASN A 169 -11.78 2.52 -7.28
CA ASN A 169 -11.52 1.30 -8.02
C ASN A 169 -12.85 0.62 -8.42
N ALA A 170 -13.17 0.65 -9.72
CA ALA A 170 -14.39 0.05 -10.26
C ALA A 170 -14.38 -1.48 -10.15
N ASP A 171 -13.20 -2.10 -10.09
CA ASP A 171 -13.02 -3.56 -10.05
C ASP A 171 -13.25 -4.14 -8.65
N CYS A 172 -13.26 -3.28 -7.60
CA CYS A 172 -13.57 -3.67 -6.24
C CYS A 172 -15.04 -3.42 -5.92
N SER A 173 -15.86 -4.47 -5.83
CA SER A 173 -17.31 -4.36 -5.62
C SER A 173 -17.69 -3.56 -4.37
N LEU A 174 -16.85 -3.57 -3.34
CA LEU A 174 -17.04 -2.80 -2.11
C LEU A 174 -16.79 -1.31 -2.32
N ILE A 175 -15.66 -0.95 -2.94
CA ILE A 175 -15.31 0.44 -3.25
C ILE A 175 -16.28 1.02 -4.30
N ALA A 176 -16.68 0.24 -5.29
CA ALA A 176 -17.63 0.64 -6.33
C ALA A 176 -19.01 1.05 -5.76
N SER A 177 -19.37 0.60 -4.55
CA SER A 177 -20.64 0.97 -3.88
C SER A 177 -20.60 2.34 -3.17
N ILE A 178 -19.42 2.93 -2.95
CA ILE A 178 -19.29 4.22 -2.22
C ILE A 178 -20.18 5.32 -2.79
N PRO A 179 -20.32 5.53 -4.11
CA PRO A 179 -21.14 6.58 -4.69
C PRO A 179 -22.62 6.48 -4.34
N GLU A 180 -23.13 5.34 -3.94
CA GLU A 180 -24.51 5.18 -3.48
C GLU A 180 -24.78 5.85 -2.12
N HIS A 181 -23.72 6.21 -1.39
CA HIS A 181 -23.78 6.71 -0.02
C HIS A 181 -23.33 8.16 0.14
N VAL A 182 -22.76 8.76 -0.92
CA VAL A 182 -22.12 10.09 -0.89
C VAL A 182 -22.39 10.85 -2.19
N PRO A 183 -22.50 12.21 -2.15
CA PRO A 183 -22.83 13.01 -3.33
C PRO A 183 -21.64 13.44 -4.17
N ASN A 184 -20.44 12.97 -3.85
CA ASN A 184 -19.19 13.41 -4.43
C ASN A 184 -19.10 13.18 -5.95
N PRO A 185 -18.40 14.03 -6.71
CA PRO A 185 -17.97 13.70 -8.07
C PRO A 185 -17.10 12.46 -8.09
N VAL A 186 -17.31 11.57 -9.06
CA VAL A 186 -16.62 10.27 -9.12
C VAL A 186 -15.85 10.12 -10.42
N VAL A 187 -14.60 9.68 -10.29
CA VAL A 187 -13.75 9.16 -11.38
C VAL A 187 -13.46 7.69 -11.08
N ARG A 188 -13.93 6.78 -11.93
CA ARG A 188 -13.67 5.35 -11.79
C ARG A 188 -12.39 4.97 -12.50
N PHE A 189 -11.56 4.17 -11.84
CA PHE A 189 -10.40 3.56 -12.46
C PHE A 189 -10.48 2.03 -12.37
N GLY A 190 -9.79 1.33 -13.26
CA GLY A 190 -9.79 -0.13 -13.27
C GLY A 190 -8.98 -0.73 -14.40
N VAL A 191 -9.07 -2.05 -14.56
CA VAL A 191 -8.36 -2.82 -15.58
C VAL A 191 -9.39 -3.53 -16.45
N ASN A 192 -9.37 -3.29 -17.76
CA ASN A 192 -10.35 -3.81 -18.70
C ASN A 192 -9.93 -5.12 -19.37
N VAL A 193 -8.85 -5.73 -18.89
CA VAL A 193 -8.30 -6.98 -19.41
C VAL A 193 -7.88 -7.90 -18.26
N PRO A 194 -7.89 -9.23 -18.43
CA PRO A 194 -7.37 -10.13 -17.41
C PRO A 194 -5.87 -9.88 -17.18
N LEU A 195 -5.43 -9.96 -15.92
CA LEU A 195 -4.02 -9.82 -15.52
C LEU A 195 -3.43 -11.20 -15.14
N GLY A 196 -3.22 -12.06 -16.11
CA GLY A 196 -2.74 -13.43 -15.93
C GLY A 196 -3.87 -14.47 -15.79
N GLY A 197 -3.51 -15.75 -15.64
CA GLY A 197 -4.44 -16.87 -15.72
C GLY A 197 -5.63 -16.81 -14.77
N ASP A 198 -6.72 -17.42 -15.17
CA ASP A 198 -7.98 -17.58 -14.41
C ASP A 198 -7.78 -18.50 -13.20
N ASP A 199 -7.06 -18.03 -12.18
CA ASP A 199 -6.92 -18.75 -10.93
C ASP A 199 -8.14 -18.49 -10.05
N LEU A 200 -9.22 -19.20 -10.34
CA LEU A 200 -10.49 -19.14 -9.60
C LEU A 200 -10.36 -19.69 -8.17
N THR A 201 -9.21 -20.28 -7.82
CA THR A 201 -8.96 -20.88 -6.51
C THR A 201 -8.57 -19.86 -5.44
N GLU A 202 -8.21 -18.62 -5.81
CA GLU A 202 -7.92 -17.57 -4.84
C GLU A 202 -9.11 -17.27 -3.95
N ILE A 203 -8.86 -17.24 -2.63
CA ILE A 203 -9.87 -16.84 -1.63
C ILE A 203 -10.34 -15.42 -1.92
N SER A 204 -11.64 -15.27 -2.10
CA SER A 204 -12.30 -13.98 -2.28
C SER A 204 -12.81 -13.45 -0.95
N ASP A 205 -12.34 -12.28 -0.55
CA ASP A 205 -12.82 -11.63 0.68
C ASP A 205 -14.23 -11.04 0.54
N ALA A 206 -14.72 -10.83 -0.68
CA ALA A 206 -16.05 -10.30 -0.97
C ALA A 206 -16.73 -11.08 -2.11
N PRO A 207 -17.02 -12.39 -1.92
CA PRO A 207 -17.60 -13.23 -2.98
C PRO A 207 -19.07 -12.92 -3.25
N HIS A 208 -19.78 -12.27 -2.31
CA HIS A 208 -21.21 -12.06 -2.38
C HIS A 208 -21.60 -10.60 -2.57
N CYS A 209 -22.66 -10.39 -3.32
CA CYS A 209 -23.22 -9.08 -3.59
C CYS A 209 -23.54 -8.32 -2.30
N ILE A 210 -23.07 -7.07 -2.22
CA ILE A 210 -23.27 -6.21 -1.06
C ILE A 210 -24.76 -5.96 -0.78
N HIS A 211 -25.61 -5.96 -1.83
CA HIS A 211 -27.06 -5.70 -1.72
C HIS A 211 -27.87 -6.94 -1.38
N CYS A 212 -27.74 -8.01 -2.16
CA CYS A 212 -28.65 -9.16 -2.07
C CYS A 212 -28.01 -10.48 -1.64
N LYS A 213 -26.71 -10.45 -1.30
CA LYS A 213 -25.92 -11.60 -0.82
C LYS A 213 -25.81 -12.78 -1.79
N THR A 214 -26.22 -12.60 -3.05
CA THR A 214 -26.00 -13.60 -4.09
C THR A 214 -24.54 -13.58 -4.50
N GLU A 215 -23.94 -14.72 -4.78
CA GLU A 215 -22.57 -14.82 -5.25
C GLU A 215 -22.39 -14.06 -6.57
N TYR A 216 -21.27 -13.34 -6.70
CA TYR A 216 -20.93 -12.64 -7.93
C TYR A 216 -20.48 -13.62 -9.01
N VAL A 217 -20.80 -13.29 -10.26
CA VAL A 217 -20.17 -13.86 -11.44
C VAL A 217 -19.22 -12.83 -12.04
N TYR A 218 -18.15 -13.31 -12.66
CA TYR A 218 -17.09 -12.46 -13.21
C TYR A 218 -16.90 -12.79 -14.70
N ASP A 219 -16.78 -11.75 -15.52
CA ASP A 219 -16.32 -11.92 -16.89
C ASP A 219 -14.81 -12.23 -16.92
N TYR A 220 -14.06 -11.63 -15.99
CA TYR A 220 -12.68 -11.99 -15.64
C TYR A 220 -12.40 -11.51 -14.20
N ARG A 221 -11.50 -12.22 -13.53
CA ARG A 221 -10.91 -11.82 -12.23
C ARG A 221 -9.45 -11.48 -12.42
N THR A 222 -8.96 -10.49 -11.68
CA THR A 222 -7.55 -10.12 -11.69
C THR A 222 -6.82 -10.71 -10.48
N TYR A 223 -7.31 -10.42 -9.28
CA TYR A 223 -6.90 -11.09 -8.04
C TYR A 223 -7.92 -10.88 -6.91
N GLY A 224 -8.01 -11.84 -6.00
CA GLY A 224 -8.97 -11.81 -4.91
C GLY A 224 -10.40 -11.62 -5.42
N HIS A 225 -11.05 -10.54 -5.04
CA HIS A 225 -12.38 -10.16 -5.51
C HIS A 225 -12.37 -8.99 -6.51
N LEU A 226 -11.20 -8.63 -7.05
CA LEU A 226 -11.11 -7.58 -8.06
C LEU A 226 -11.34 -8.14 -9.46
N GLY A 227 -12.11 -7.42 -10.29
CA GLY A 227 -12.37 -7.79 -11.68
C GLY A 227 -13.71 -7.27 -12.21
N ALA A 228 -14.11 -7.78 -13.35
CA ALA A 228 -15.40 -7.45 -13.98
C ALA A 228 -16.54 -8.24 -13.35
N PHE A 229 -16.96 -7.84 -12.17
CA PHE A 229 -18.02 -8.48 -11.39
C PHE A 229 -19.42 -8.07 -11.85
N ARG A 230 -20.38 -8.99 -11.72
CA ARG A 230 -21.83 -8.71 -11.81
C ARG A 230 -22.63 -9.62 -10.89
N CYS A 231 -23.69 -9.08 -10.32
CA CYS A 231 -24.67 -9.87 -9.56
C CYS A 231 -25.76 -10.41 -10.49
N PRO A 232 -25.93 -11.73 -10.61
CA PRO A 232 -26.94 -12.28 -11.51
C PRO A 232 -28.39 -12.07 -11.03
N LYS A 233 -28.59 -11.69 -9.75
CA LYS A 233 -29.91 -11.52 -9.14
C LYS A 233 -30.41 -10.08 -9.17
N CYS A 234 -29.60 -9.12 -8.67
CA CYS A 234 -30.04 -7.71 -8.55
C CYS A 234 -29.45 -6.79 -9.62
N GLY A 235 -28.56 -7.29 -10.46
CA GLY A 235 -27.97 -6.51 -11.54
C GLY A 235 -26.84 -5.56 -11.13
N TYR A 236 -26.47 -5.49 -9.83
CA TYR A 236 -25.30 -4.71 -9.41
C TYR A 236 -24.04 -5.21 -10.09
N HIS A 237 -23.31 -4.33 -10.74
CA HIS A 237 -22.18 -4.69 -11.60
C HIS A 237 -21.10 -3.62 -11.59
N ARG A 238 -19.93 -4.00 -12.08
CA ARG A 238 -18.81 -3.12 -12.35
C ARG A 238 -19.19 -2.08 -13.40
N GLU A 239 -19.14 -0.80 -13.06
CA GLU A 239 -19.28 0.27 -14.02
C GLU A 239 -17.99 0.51 -14.81
N ALA A 240 -18.12 0.97 -16.07
CA ALA A 240 -16.97 1.25 -16.92
C ALA A 240 -16.06 2.34 -16.32
N PRO A 241 -14.75 2.09 -16.16
CA PRO A 241 -13.81 3.07 -15.66
C PRO A 241 -13.49 4.15 -16.71
N GLN A 242 -13.31 5.41 -16.25
CA GLN A 242 -12.88 6.53 -17.08
C GLN A 242 -11.37 6.54 -17.30
N VAL A 243 -10.61 6.00 -16.33
CA VAL A 243 -9.16 5.79 -16.44
C VAL A 243 -8.92 4.29 -16.33
N ALA A 244 -8.46 3.66 -17.40
CA ALA A 244 -8.43 2.20 -17.48
C ALA A 244 -7.16 1.68 -18.14
N VAL A 245 -6.67 0.54 -17.67
CA VAL A 245 -5.73 -0.27 -18.44
C VAL A 245 -6.54 -1.07 -19.48
N THR A 246 -6.23 -0.89 -20.74
CA THR A 246 -6.95 -1.49 -21.88
C THR A 246 -6.19 -2.65 -22.53
N ALA A 247 -4.86 -2.71 -22.32
CA ALA A 247 -4.03 -3.82 -22.76
C ALA A 247 -2.81 -3.99 -21.84
N VAL A 248 -2.30 -5.22 -21.76
CA VAL A 248 -1.03 -5.54 -21.09
C VAL A 248 -0.11 -6.16 -22.15
N GLN A 249 0.99 -5.49 -22.46
CA GLN A 249 1.99 -5.97 -23.42
C GLN A 249 3.04 -6.85 -22.73
N ASN A 250 3.40 -6.48 -21.48
CA ASN A 250 4.40 -7.21 -20.72
C ASN A 250 4.07 -7.16 -19.23
N LEU A 251 4.15 -8.30 -18.57
CA LEU A 251 4.12 -8.43 -17.11
C LEU A 251 5.41 -9.14 -16.69
N GLY A 252 6.51 -8.38 -16.72
CA GLY A 252 7.84 -8.90 -16.50
C GLY A 252 8.25 -9.02 -15.04
N VAL A 253 9.48 -9.50 -14.85
CA VAL A 253 10.09 -9.72 -13.53
C VAL A 253 10.40 -8.39 -12.80
N ASP A 254 10.68 -7.33 -13.55
CA ASP A 254 11.05 -6.02 -12.99
C ASP A 254 10.08 -4.91 -13.31
N THR A 255 9.37 -5.04 -14.43
CA THR A 255 8.57 -3.96 -15.02
C THR A 255 7.27 -4.51 -15.59
N SER A 256 6.32 -3.63 -15.83
CA SER A 256 5.10 -3.92 -16.57
C SER A 256 4.90 -2.86 -17.67
N ASP A 257 4.52 -3.30 -18.87
CA ASP A 257 4.18 -2.42 -19.97
C ASP A 257 2.70 -2.59 -20.31
N VAL A 258 1.97 -1.48 -20.28
CA VAL A 258 0.51 -1.47 -20.45
C VAL A 258 0.07 -0.35 -21.38
N THR A 259 -1.10 -0.52 -22.01
CA THR A 259 -1.84 0.58 -22.61
C THR A 259 -2.86 1.09 -21.59
N MET A 260 -2.88 2.40 -21.37
CA MET A 260 -3.80 3.04 -20.44
C MET A 260 -4.62 4.12 -21.14
N SER A 261 -5.94 4.05 -20.99
CA SER A 261 -6.85 5.12 -21.43
C SER A 261 -6.94 6.19 -20.36
N ILE A 262 -6.58 7.43 -20.72
CA ILE A 262 -6.66 8.62 -19.85
C ILE A 262 -7.31 9.74 -20.67
N GLY A 263 -8.42 10.30 -20.15
CA GLY A 263 -9.14 11.36 -20.86
C GLY A 263 -9.69 10.93 -22.22
N GLY A 264 -10.00 9.66 -22.40
CA GLY A 264 -10.52 9.08 -23.65
C GLY A 264 -9.47 8.82 -24.74
N ARG A 265 -8.18 8.93 -24.42
CA ARG A 265 -7.07 8.60 -25.34
C ARG A 265 -6.19 7.52 -24.74
N GLU A 266 -5.63 6.67 -25.58
CA GLU A 266 -4.72 5.61 -25.19
C GLU A 266 -3.26 6.07 -25.23
N TYR A 267 -2.52 5.64 -24.19
CA TYR A 267 -1.11 5.92 -23.97
C TYR A 267 -0.39 4.62 -23.63
N ALA A 268 0.77 4.39 -24.22
CA ALA A 268 1.70 3.36 -23.78
C ALA A 268 2.36 3.81 -22.47
N VAL A 269 2.26 3.01 -21.42
CA VAL A 269 2.76 3.33 -20.09
C VAL A 269 3.72 2.23 -19.65
N HIS A 270 4.96 2.65 -19.38
CA HIS A 270 5.97 1.82 -18.74
C HIS A 270 5.84 1.98 -17.22
N ILE A 271 5.82 0.89 -16.46
CA ILE A 271 5.75 0.87 -15.00
C ILE A 271 6.97 0.11 -14.50
N ASN A 272 7.90 0.79 -13.81
CA ASN A 272 9.11 0.18 -13.23
C ASN A 272 8.82 -0.71 -12.01
N LEU A 273 7.72 -1.40 -12.05
CA LEU A 273 7.27 -2.36 -11.04
C LEU A 273 6.61 -3.56 -11.71
N PRO A 274 6.94 -4.77 -11.27
CA PRO A 274 6.24 -5.98 -11.70
C PRO A 274 4.92 -6.16 -10.93
N ALA A 275 4.22 -7.22 -11.29
CA ALA A 275 3.02 -7.74 -10.65
C ALA A 275 1.73 -6.91 -10.84
N ALA A 276 0.62 -7.64 -10.95
CA ALA A 276 -0.70 -7.12 -11.25
C ALA A 276 -1.19 -6.01 -10.30
N TYR A 277 -0.88 -6.12 -9.00
CA TYR A 277 -1.31 -5.11 -8.01
C TYR A 277 -0.63 -3.75 -8.24
N ASN A 278 0.57 -3.69 -8.84
CA ASN A 278 1.23 -2.44 -9.18
C ASN A 278 0.60 -1.75 -10.39
N ILE A 279 -0.01 -2.51 -11.29
CA ILE A 279 -0.85 -1.96 -12.36
C ILE A 279 -2.05 -1.21 -11.77
N TYR A 280 -2.71 -1.78 -10.74
CA TYR A 280 -3.78 -1.08 -10.00
C TYR A 280 -3.28 0.18 -9.29
N ASN A 281 -2.11 0.12 -8.68
CA ASN A 281 -1.50 1.29 -8.04
C ASN A 281 -1.23 2.41 -9.06
N ALA A 282 -0.74 2.04 -10.26
CA ALA A 282 -0.46 2.99 -11.33
C ALA A 282 -1.74 3.61 -11.92
N VAL A 283 -2.76 2.80 -12.25
CA VAL A 283 -4.01 3.33 -12.83
C VAL A 283 -4.80 4.16 -11.81
N GLY A 284 -4.77 3.80 -10.52
CA GLY A 284 -5.35 4.61 -9.45
C GLY A 284 -4.64 5.95 -9.26
N SER A 285 -3.29 5.94 -9.36
CA SER A 285 -2.48 7.17 -9.34
C SER A 285 -2.74 8.04 -10.57
N ALA A 286 -2.88 7.45 -11.76
CA ALA A 286 -3.24 8.15 -12.98
C ALA A 286 -4.60 8.84 -12.87
N ALA A 287 -5.60 8.15 -12.32
CA ALA A 287 -6.92 8.73 -12.06
C ALA A 287 -6.85 9.93 -11.12
N ALA A 288 -6.09 9.80 -10.02
CA ALA A 288 -5.90 10.90 -9.06
C ALA A 288 -5.22 12.12 -9.68
N LEU A 289 -4.13 11.90 -10.41
CA LEU A 289 -3.38 12.96 -11.07
C LEU A 289 -4.21 13.65 -12.16
N SER A 290 -4.97 12.88 -12.95
CA SER A 290 -5.90 13.42 -13.95
C SER A 290 -6.98 14.28 -13.30
N ALA A 291 -7.61 13.80 -12.20
CA ALA A 291 -8.60 14.55 -11.44
C ALA A 291 -8.02 15.82 -10.79
N PHE A 292 -6.72 15.80 -10.45
CA PHE A 292 -6.01 16.95 -9.85
C PHE A 292 -5.54 17.98 -10.88
N GLY A 293 -5.62 17.65 -12.19
CA GLY A 293 -5.33 18.55 -13.30
C GLY A 293 -3.98 18.36 -13.99
N PHE A 294 -3.31 17.22 -13.80
CA PHE A 294 -2.12 16.88 -14.59
C PHE A 294 -2.50 16.46 -16.01
N THR A 295 -1.63 16.77 -16.97
CA THR A 295 -1.81 16.27 -18.35
C THR A 295 -1.50 14.78 -18.45
N PRO A 296 -2.11 14.05 -19.39
CA PRO A 296 -1.81 12.63 -19.58
C PRO A 296 -0.33 12.34 -19.81
N GLU A 297 0.37 13.20 -20.55
CA GLU A 297 1.81 13.07 -20.85
C GLU A 297 2.66 13.17 -19.56
N ALA A 298 2.32 14.11 -18.68
CA ALA A 298 3.01 14.26 -17.38
C ALA A 298 2.73 13.04 -16.48
N ILE A 299 1.51 12.48 -16.52
CA ILE A 299 1.15 11.26 -15.78
C ILE A 299 1.98 10.07 -16.28
N VAL A 300 2.00 9.83 -17.59
CA VAL A 300 2.77 8.75 -18.21
C VAL A 300 4.25 8.85 -17.88
N HIS A 301 4.83 10.06 -18.01
CA HIS A 301 6.22 10.31 -17.64
C HIS A 301 6.50 9.94 -16.18
N ALA A 302 5.69 10.42 -15.24
CA ALA A 302 5.89 10.19 -13.82
C ALA A 302 5.78 8.71 -13.44
N LEU A 303 4.84 7.96 -14.03
CA LEU A 303 4.70 6.52 -13.81
C LEU A 303 5.92 5.75 -14.33
N GLY A 304 6.48 6.14 -15.48
CA GLY A 304 7.70 5.55 -16.05
C GLY A 304 8.99 5.94 -15.31
N ALA A 305 9.04 7.12 -14.73
CA ALA A 305 10.18 7.59 -13.93
C ALA A 305 10.18 7.05 -12.50
N PHE A 306 9.03 6.56 -12.01
CA PHE A 306 8.90 6.07 -10.65
C PHE A 306 9.76 4.83 -10.41
N GLY A 307 10.65 4.90 -9.42
CA GLY A 307 11.46 3.79 -8.94
C GLY A 307 10.99 3.29 -7.58
N CYS A 308 11.01 1.97 -7.40
CA CYS A 308 10.61 1.38 -6.14
C CYS A 308 11.69 1.51 -5.07
N GLY A 309 11.25 1.64 -3.81
CA GLY A 309 12.10 1.60 -2.63
C GLY A 309 11.29 1.13 -1.42
N PHE A 310 11.98 0.88 -0.30
CA PHE A 310 11.33 0.80 0.99
C PHE A 310 10.44 -0.43 1.24
N GLY A 311 11.01 -1.64 1.09
CA GLY A 311 10.29 -2.89 1.34
C GLY A 311 9.17 -3.17 0.32
N ARG A 312 9.11 -2.41 -0.78
CA ARG A 312 8.16 -2.58 -1.87
C ARG A 312 8.91 -2.94 -3.13
N MET A 313 9.28 -4.22 -3.30
CA MET A 313 10.19 -4.69 -4.35
C MET A 313 11.58 -4.05 -4.26
N GLU A 314 12.02 -3.71 -3.03
CA GLU A 314 13.31 -3.07 -2.78
C GLU A 314 14.44 -4.02 -3.14
N LYS A 315 15.37 -3.55 -3.97
CA LYS A 315 16.51 -4.34 -4.45
C LYS A 315 17.70 -4.17 -3.50
N PHE A 316 18.39 -5.26 -3.22
CA PHE A 316 19.63 -5.33 -2.44
C PHE A 316 20.69 -6.06 -3.22
N ASP A 317 21.93 -5.65 -3.07
CA ASP A 317 23.10 -6.45 -3.43
C ASP A 317 23.60 -7.15 -2.16
N LEU A 318 23.42 -8.46 -2.10
CA LEU A 318 23.82 -9.31 -0.99
C LEU A 318 25.24 -9.88 -1.28
N ARG A 319 26.24 -9.01 -1.36
CA ARG A 319 27.63 -9.36 -1.71
C ARG A 319 27.76 -10.05 -3.08
N GLY A 320 27.00 -9.58 -4.06
CA GLY A 320 26.95 -10.13 -5.42
C GLY A 320 25.71 -10.98 -5.71
N THR A 321 25.00 -11.44 -4.70
CA THR A 321 23.72 -12.14 -4.87
C THR A 321 22.57 -11.13 -4.92
N PRO A 322 21.70 -11.17 -5.96
CA PRO A 322 20.56 -10.24 -6.03
C PRO A 322 19.52 -10.57 -4.97
N GLY A 323 19.14 -9.57 -4.17
CA GLY A 323 18.10 -9.66 -3.17
C GLY A 323 16.90 -8.74 -3.48
N ARG A 324 15.69 -9.18 -3.17
CA ARG A 324 14.46 -8.38 -3.28
C ARG A 324 13.60 -8.50 -2.04
N MET A 325 13.19 -7.37 -1.48
CA MET A 325 12.35 -7.34 -0.28
C MET A 325 10.93 -6.88 -0.62
N MET A 326 9.95 -7.69 -0.19
CA MET A 326 8.52 -7.48 -0.44
C MET A 326 7.75 -7.61 0.86
N LEU A 327 7.30 -6.49 1.41
CA LEU A 327 6.49 -6.47 2.62
C LEU A 327 5.18 -7.25 2.44
N VAL A 328 4.91 -8.18 3.34
CA VAL A 328 3.65 -8.93 3.44
C VAL A 328 2.98 -8.65 4.80
N LYS A 329 1.66 -8.48 4.83
CA LYS A 329 0.95 -8.17 6.08
C LYS A 329 -0.47 -8.73 6.15
N ASN A 330 -0.99 -9.26 5.06
CA ASN A 330 -2.33 -9.85 4.96
C ASN A 330 -2.38 -10.90 3.85
N PRO A 331 -3.40 -11.78 3.82
CA PRO A 331 -3.50 -12.85 2.83
C PRO A 331 -3.46 -12.34 1.38
N ALA A 332 -4.27 -11.32 1.06
CA ALA A 332 -4.37 -10.81 -0.31
C ALA A 332 -3.02 -10.30 -0.84
N GLY A 333 -2.28 -9.51 -0.05
CA GLY A 333 -0.96 -9.02 -0.43
C GLY A 333 0.07 -10.14 -0.52
N CYS A 334 0.01 -11.12 0.40
CA CYS A 334 0.89 -12.28 0.40
C CYS A 334 0.65 -13.15 -0.85
N ASN A 335 -0.61 -13.46 -1.18
CA ASN A 335 -0.98 -14.26 -2.35
C ASN A 335 -0.50 -13.64 -3.65
N GLN A 336 -0.59 -12.31 -3.78
CA GLN A 336 -0.05 -11.62 -4.95
C GLN A 336 1.48 -11.72 -5.04
N THR A 337 2.17 -11.65 -3.90
CA THR A 337 3.62 -11.86 -3.84
C THR A 337 3.97 -13.30 -4.23
N MET A 338 3.25 -14.30 -3.68
CA MET A 338 3.44 -15.71 -4.03
C MET A 338 3.18 -15.98 -5.52
N ARG A 339 2.11 -15.40 -6.07
CA ARG A 339 1.80 -15.52 -7.49
C ARG A 339 2.89 -14.97 -8.40
N TYR A 340 3.42 -13.79 -8.05
CA TYR A 340 4.55 -13.21 -8.74
C TYR A 340 5.77 -14.11 -8.68
N LEU A 341 6.13 -14.60 -7.49
CA LEU A 341 7.31 -15.44 -7.27
C LEU A 341 7.21 -16.79 -7.97
N ALA A 342 6.06 -17.46 -7.89
CA ALA A 342 5.82 -18.73 -8.58
C ALA A 342 5.88 -18.61 -10.11
N GLY A 343 5.62 -17.41 -10.64
CA GLY A 343 5.72 -17.14 -12.09
C GLY A 343 7.12 -16.91 -12.63
N LEU A 344 8.15 -16.82 -11.76
CA LEU A 344 9.51 -16.52 -12.19
C LEU A 344 10.17 -17.68 -12.93
N ASN A 345 9.79 -18.94 -12.64
CA ASN A 345 10.36 -20.17 -13.23
C ASN A 345 11.90 -20.23 -13.18
N GLU A 346 12.49 -19.71 -12.11
CA GLU A 346 13.95 -19.71 -11.87
C GLU A 346 14.26 -20.22 -10.47
N ASP A 347 15.46 -20.73 -10.29
CA ASP A 347 15.96 -21.21 -9.00
C ASP A 347 16.08 -20.04 -8.03
N ALA A 348 15.55 -20.19 -6.83
CA ALA A 348 15.50 -19.11 -5.86
C ALA A 348 15.59 -19.59 -4.39
N THR A 349 16.09 -18.70 -3.55
CA THR A 349 16.05 -18.78 -2.08
C THR A 349 14.96 -17.83 -1.58
N PHE A 350 14.07 -18.33 -0.72
CA PHE A 350 13.01 -17.52 -0.10
C PHE A 350 13.31 -17.28 1.37
N VAL A 351 12.97 -16.08 1.83
CA VAL A 351 13.12 -15.70 3.23
C VAL A 351 11.78 -15.18 3.72
N VAL A 352 11.23 -15.79 4.76
CA VAL A 352 9.98 -15.32 5.37
C VAL A 352 10.27 -14.90 6.81
N CYS A 353 10.03 -13.63 7.15
CA CYS A 353 10.23 -13.11 8.50
C CYS A 353 8.90 -12.67 9.10
N LEU A 354 8.40 -13.42 10.09
CA LEU A 354 7.09 -13.21 10.71
C LEU A 354 7.22 -12.64 12.11
N ASN A 355 6.68 -11.45 12.33
CA ASN A 355 6.51 -10.83 13.64
C ASN A 355 5.01 -10.60 13.93
N ASP A 356 4.67 -10.47 15.23
CA ASP A 356 3.33 -10.21 15.75
C ASP A 356 3.29 -9.02 16.71
N ARG A 357 4.19 -8.03 16.48
CA ARG A 357 4.21 -6.80 17.29
C ARG A 357 3.02 -5.91 16.94
N ASP A 358 2.66 -4.96 17.81
CA ASP A 358 1.52 -4.04 17.63
C ASP A 358 1.41 -3.42 16.22
N ALA A 359 2.54 -3.11 15.57
CA ALA A 359 2.56 -2.52 14.24
C ALA A 359 2.37 -3.55 13.11
N ASP A 360 2.59 -4.85 13.38
CA ASP A 360 2.35 -5.95 12.43
C ASP A 360 0.89 -6.45 12.49
N GLY A 361 0.22 -6.19 13.62
CA GLY A 361 -0.97 -6.90 14.07
C GLY A 361 -0.59 -8.11 14.92
N THR A 362 -1.32 -8.32 16.01
CA THR A 362 -1.02 -9.40 16.97
C THR A 362 -1.59 -10.75 16.53
N ASP A 363 -2.57 -10.74 15.62
CA ASP A 363 -3.14 -11.94 15.04
C ASP A 363 -2.35 -12.38 13.82
N ILE A 364 -1.66 -13.52 13.94
CA ILE A 364 -0.91 -14.15 12.83
C ILE A 364 -1.72 -15.22 12.09
N SER A 365 -2.98 -15.46 12.46
CA SER A 365 -3.79 -16.50 11.82
C SER A 365 -3.96 -16.34 10.32
N TRP A 366 -3.77 -15.11 9.82
CA TRP A 366 -3.80 -14.79 8.40
C TRP A 366 -2.83 -15.61 7.54
N ILE A 367 -1.74 -16.15 8.13
CA ILE A 367 -0.79 -16.99 7.38
C ILE A 367 -1.44 -18.29 6.87
N TRP A 368 -2.51 -18.75 7.53
CA TRP A 368 -3.26 -19.94 7.13
C TRP A 368 -4.23 -19.68 5.96
N ASP A 369 -4.59 -18.42 5.73
CA ASP A 369 -5.38 -17.96 4.59
C ASP A 369 -4.49 -17.56 3.39
N ALA A 370 -3.16 -17.48 3.58
CA ALA A 370 -2.20 -17.18 2.52
C ALA A 370 -1.77 -18.45 1.80
N ASP A 371 -1.66 -18.39 0.47
CA ASP A 371 -1.40 -19.52 -0.44
C ASP A 371 0.10 -19.85 -0.54
N PHE A 372 0.69 -20.29 0.57
CA PHE A 372 2.10 -20.74 0.60
C PHE A 372 2.30 -22.07 -0.15
N GLU A 373 1.23 -22.78 -0.50
CA GLU A 373 1.24 -23.97 -1.35
C GLU A 373 1.90 -23.70 -2.71
N ARG A 374 1.86 -22.45 -3.18
CA ARG A 374 2.55 -22.01 -4.40
C ARG A 374 4.07 -22.13 -4.29
N LEU A 375 4.66 -21.97 -3.11
CA LEU A 375 6.09 -22.21 -2.93
C LEU A 375 6.41 -23.70 -3.09
N ALA A 376 5.61 -24.58 -2.50
CA ALA A 376 5.78 -26.02 -2.66
C ALA A 376 5.60 -26.44 -4.14
N ALA A 377 4.68 -25.80 -4.87
CA ALA A 377 4.45 -26.06 -6.29
C ALA A 377 5.62 -25.65 -7.21
N MET A 378 6.56 -24.81 -6.75
CA MET A 378 7.78 -24.48 -7.48
C MET A 378 8.75 -25.69 -7.64
N GLY A 379 8.55 -26.75 -6.86
CA GLY A 379 9.33 -27.99 -6.99
C GLY A 379 10.83 -27.77 -6.86
N GLU A 380 11.60 -28.13 -7.90
CA GLU A 380 13.06 -28.01 -7.89
C GLU A 380 13.56 -26.56 -7.92
N HIS A 381 12.75 -25.59 -8.36
CA HIS A 381 13.13 -24.18 -8.35
C HIS A 381 13.12 -23.57 -6.94
N LEU A 382 12.47 -24.22 -5.97
CA LEU A 382 12.56 -23.84 -4.56
C LEU A 382 13.82 -24.44 -3.93
N ARG A 383 14.90 -23.68 -3.87
CA ARG A 383 16.20 -24.18 -3.38
C ARG A 383 16.29 -24.17 -1.86
N HIS A 384 16.03 -23.03 -1.25
CA HIS A 384 16.05 -22.87 0.20
C HIS A 384 14.86 -22.00 0.66
N VAL A 385 14.37 -22.27 1.87
CA VAL A 385 13.41 -21.42 2.56
C VAL A 385 13.95 -21.09 3.95
N TYR A 386 14.39 -19.86 4.13
CA TYR A 386 14.85 -19.35 5.42
C TYR A 386 13.70 -18.71 6.16
N VAL A 387 13.53 -19.04 7.42
CA VAL A 387 12.46 -18.54 8.27
C VAL A 387 13.04 -17.81 9.46
N SER A 388 12.51 -16.63 9.78
CA SER A 388 12.96 -15.83 10.92
C SER A 388 11.85 -14.97 11.49
N GLY A 389 12.20 -14.20 12.51
CA GLY A 389 11.27 -13.32 13.26
C GLY A 389 10.79 -13.95 14.56
N VAL A 390 9.96 -13.20 15.29
CA VAL A 390 9.45 -13.63 16.61
C VAL A 390 8.57 -14.89 16.50
N ARG A 391 7.90 -15.08 15.34
CA ARG A 391 7.01 -16.20 15.03
C ARG A 391 7.60 -17.16 13.99
N ALA A 392 8.92 -17.33 14.02
CA ALA A 392 9.61 -18.21 13.09
C ALA A 392 9.08 -19.65 13.10
N ASP A 393 8.82 -20.22 14.29
CA ASP A 393 8.32 -21.59 14.41
C ASP A 393 6.89 -21.77 13.87
N ASP A 394 6.02 -20.76 14.07
CA ASP A 394 4.67 -20.76 13.47
C ASP A 394 4.76 -20.76 11.94
N MET A 395 5.67 -19.96 11.38
CA MET A 395 5.88 -19.91 9.93
C MET A 395 6.50 -21.21 9.38
N ARG A 396 7.46 -21.80 10.08
CA ARG A 396 7.99 -23.12 9.74
C ARG A 396 6.88 -24.16 9.67
N LEU A 397 6.00 -24.18 10.70
CA LEU A 397 4.87 -25.10 10.76
C LEU A 397 3.94 -24.87 9.55
N ARG A 398 3.61 -23.60 9.24
CA ARG A 398 2.77 -23.26 8.09
C ARG A 398 3.34 -23.75 6.76
N LEU A 399 4.65 -23.57 6.55
CA LEU A 399 5.35 -24.04 5.34
C LEU A 399 5.34 -25.55 5.21
N LYS A 400 5.54 -26.27 6.32
CA LYS A 400 5.41 -27.74 6.35
C LYS A 400 4.00 -28.17 5.90
N TYR A 401 2.94 -27.53 6.42
CA TYR A 401 1.56 -27.83 6.02
C TYR A 401 1.24 -27.38 4.58
N ALA A 402 1.98 -26.43 4.03
CA ALA A 402 1.91 -26.04 2.63
C ALA A 402 2.56 -27.08 1.68
N GLY A 403 3.23 -28.11 2.22
CA GLY A 403 3.90 -29.14 1.44
C GLY A 403 5.32 -28.80 1.03
N VAL A 404 5.93 -27.78 1.64
CA VAL A 404 7.36 -27.49 1.45
C VAL A 404 8.19 -28.59 2.14
N ASP A 405 9.17 -29.13 1.42
CA ASP A 405 10.11 -30.14 1.95
C ASP A 405 10.86 -29.56 3.17
N GLU A 406 10.71 -30.23 4.32
CA GLU A 406 11.34 -29.79 5.58
C GLU A 406 12.87 -29.72 5.48
N ALA A 407 13.49 -30.52 4.62
CA ALA A 407 14.94 -30.46 4.38
C ALA A 407 15.40 -29.14 3.73
N ARG A 408 14.51 -28.40 3.12
CA ARG A 408 14.78 -27.08 2.52
C ARG A 408 14.48 -25.93 3.46
N ILE A 409 13.84 -26.17 4.63
CA ILE A 409 13.46 -25.15 5.59
C ILE A 409 14.51 -25.02 6.68
N GLU A 410 15.09 -23.83 6.81
CA GLU A 410 16.05 -23.51 7.87
C GLU A 410 15.53 -22.34 8.70
N VAL A 411 15.61 -22.44 10.03
CA VAL A 411 15.10 -21.43 10.98
C VAL A 411 16.26 -20.66 11.58
N PHE A 412 16.19 -19.34 11.48
CA PHE A 412 17.13 -18.40 12.06
C PHE A 412 16.45 -17.56 13.14
N TYR A 413 16.87 -17.69 14.38
CA TYR A 413 16.33 -16.89 15.51
C TYR A 413 17.02 -15.54 15.65
N ASP A 414 18.09 -15.28 14.89
CA ASP A 414 18.76 -13.98 14.79
C ASP A 414 18.94 -13.58 13.33
N TYR A 415 18.90 -12.27 13.06
CA TYR A 415 19.03 -11.73 11.72
C TYR A 415 20.49 -11.74 11.21
N ASP A 416 21.51 -11.70 12.07
CA ASP A 416 22.89 -11.66 11.59
C ASP A 416 23.30 -12.99 10.91
N PRO A 417 23.06 -14.19 11.48
CA PRO A 417 23.25 -15.45 10.77
C PRO A 417 22.35 -15.59 9.53
N LEU A 418 21.12 -15.08 9.57
CA LEU A 418 20.24 -15.05 8.41
C LEU A 418 20.86 -14.24 7.25
N ILE A 419 21.39 -13.05 7.54
CA ILE A 419 22.05 -12.20 6.54
C ILE A 419 23.26 -12.90 5.95
N ASP A 420 24.07 -13.56 6.77
CA ASP A 420 25.23 -14.33 6.27
C ASP A 420 24.77 -15.48 5.34
N ALA A 421 23.71 -16.20 5.69
CA ALA A 421 23.14 -17.25 4.84
C ALA A 421 22.57 -16.68 3.52
N MET A 422 21.88 -15.53 3.58
CA MET A 422 21.41 -14.85 2.37
C MET A 422 22.56 -14.42 1.46
N CYS A 423 23.64 -13.90 2.03
CA CYS A 423 24.83 -13.48 1.28
C CYS A 423 25.64 -14.67 0.71
N ALA A 424 25.49 -15.86 1.29
CA ALA A 424 26.13 -17.09 0.81
C ALA A 424 25.27 -17.84 -0.22
N SER A 425 24.04 -17.40 -0.48
CA SER A 425 23.15 -18.05 -1.45
C SER A 425 23.71 -17.94 -2.88
N GLU A 426 23.69 -19.06 -3.59
CA GLU A 426 24.03 -19.12 -5.02
C GLU A 426 22.87 -18.65 -5.92
N TYR A 427 21.68 -18.44 -5.34
CA TYR A 427 20.44 -18.13 -6.05
C TYR A 427 19.89 -16.76 -5.62
N PRO A 428 19.12 -16.07 -6.47
CA PRO A 428 18.40 -14.86 -6.09
C PRO A 428 17.60 -15.04 -4.81
N VAL A 429 17.63 -14.05 -3.92
CA VAL A 429 16.99 -14.10 -2.60
C VAL A 429 15.74 -13.21 -2.57
N PHE A 430 14.60 -13.81 -2.31
CA PHE A 430 13.32 -13.10 -2.17
C PHE A 430 12.90 -13.05 -0.70
N ILE A 431 12.80 -11.84 -0.15
CA ILE A 431 12.59 -11.60 1.29
C ILE A 431 11.18 -11.08 1.51
N MET A 432 10.40 -11.81 2.28
CA MET A 432 9.00 -11.52 2.61
C MET A 432 8.84 -11.27 4.12
N PRO A 433 9.12 -10.08 4.60
CA PRO A 433 8.97 -9.75 6.01
C PRO A 433 7.60 -9.14 6.30
N THR A 434 7.11 -9.29 7.54
CA THR A 434 6.11 -8.37 8.12
C THR A 434 6.74 -7.01 8.44
N TYR A 435 5.94 -6.02 8.82
CA TYR A 435 6.38 -4.63 8.89
C TYR A 435 7.55 -4.38 9.87
N THR A 436 7.45 -4.87 11.11
CA THR A 436 8.54 -4.68 12.08
C THR A 436 9.74 -5.55 11.78
N ALA A 437 9.53 -6.76 11.23
CA ALA A 437 10.61 -7.61 10.74
C ALA A 437 11.37 -6.93 9.59
N MET A 438 10.63 -6.28 8.68
CA MET A 438 11.22 -5.49 7.61
C MET A 438 12.12 -4.37 8.14
N LEU A 439 11.64 -3.60 9.12
CA LEU A 439 12.41 -2.50 9.69
C LEU A 439 13.72 -3.00 10.35
N ASP A 440 13.62 -4.08 11.13
CA ASP A 440 14.76 -4.65 11.85
C ASP A 440 15.79 -5.23 10.87
N LEU A 441 15.35 -6.09 9.93
CA LEU A 441 16.22 -6.74 8.95
C LEU A 441 16.87 -5.71 8.02
N ARG A 442 16.07 -4.78 7.47
CA ARG A 442 16.57 -3.72 6.60
C ARG A 442 17.62 -2.85 7.29
N GLY A 443 17.38 -2.47 8.56
CA GLY A 443 18.34 -1.69 9.32
C GLY A 443 19.68 -2.41 9.54
N ARG A 444 19.67 -3.74 9.66
CA ARG A 444 20.91 -4.56 9.75
C ARG A 444 21.58 -4.71 8.38
N LEU A 445 20.81 -4.98 7.32
CA LEU A 445 21.34 -5.04 5.95
C LEU A 445 22.05 -3.75 5.57
N GLN A 446 21.48 -2.58 5.88
CA GLN A 446 22.13 -1.30 5.64
C GLN A 446 23.45 -1.12 6.40
N LYS A 447 23.51 -1.56 7.65
CA LYS A 447 24.75 -1.48 8.45
C LYS A 447 25.84 -2.39 7.92
N GLN A 448 25.50 -3.58 7.41
CA GLN A 448 26.46 -4.59 6.98
C GLN A 448 26.89 -4.43 5.51
N LEU A 449 25.96 -4.01 4.65
CA LEU A 449 26.15 -3.98 3.20
C LEU A 449 26.17 -2.56 2.61
N GLY A 450 25.85 -1.56 3.40
CA GLY A 450 25.62 -0.19 2.92
C GLY A 450 24.25 -0.02 2.26
N GLY A 451 23.90 1.21 1.87
CA GLY A 451 22.64 1.54 1.22
C GLY A 451 22.06 2.86 1.72
N LYS A 452 20.96 3.31 1.11
CA LYS A 452 20.26 4.56 1.51
C LYS A 452 19.56 4.39 2.85
N GLU A 453 19.59 5.44 3.69
CA GLU A 453 18.87 5.43 4.97
C GLU A 453 17.34 5.39 4.76
N PHE A 454 16.63 4.91 5.81
CA PHE A 454 15.17 4.76 5.82
C PHE A 454 14.41 6.05 5.46
N TRP A 455 15.04 7.21 5.70
CA TRP A 455 14.41 8.52 5.62
C TRP A 455 14.90 9.38 4.44
N GLU A 456 15.81 8.88 3.64
CA GLU A 456 16.28 9.47 2.39
C GLU A 456 15.53 8.88 1.18
#